data_598007266b2f49bc6b1bc0a2e4bfe05d
#
_entry.id   598007266b2f49bc6b1bc0a2e4bfe05d
#
_cell.length_a   1.000
_cell.length_b   1.000
_cell.length_c   1.000
_cell.angle_alpha   90.00
_cell.angle_beta   90.00
_cell.angle_gamma   90.00
#
_symmetry.space_group_name_H-M   'P 1'
#
loop_
_entity.id
_entity.type
_entity.pdbx_description
1 polymer ?
#
loop_
_entity_poly.entity_id
_entity_poly.type
_entity_poly.pdbx_seq_one_letter_code
_entity_poly.pdbx_strand_id
1 'polypeptide(L)'
;MEKFVITIGRELGSGGKAIGEIIAKELNIPIYDSYLIDMAAKESGFNPELFKKADEKAGKGLTSAMMRSIASPFSTLSNYYDSSVSNESLFQVQTDIILKKAAAESCIIVGRCGDYILRNHPHHLRIFIRADYDDRVKFVCEHDGVTPAKARQTIDKTDNQRSEYHNFYSETNWGDSRAYDICINSSLLGLEGTAEFLLNFARKYLKIQ
;
A
#
# COMPACT_ATOMS: atom_id res chain seq x y z
N MET A 1 5.93 9.80 -24.65
CA MET A 1 5.91 10.41 -23.30
C MET A 1 6.87 9.64 -22.43
N GLU A 2 7.62 10.33 -21.59
CA GLU A 2 8.46 9.67 -20.59
C GLU A 2 7.58 8.94 -19.57
N LYS A 3 8.02 7.77 -19.11
CA LYS A 3 7.27 6.99 -18.13
C LYS A 3 7.34 7.68 -16.76
N PHE A 4 6.24 7.67 -16.03
CA PHE A 4 6.16 8.23 -14.69
C PHE A 4 5.57 7.22 -13.70
N VAL A 5 5.84 7.43 -12.44
CA VAL A 5 5.31 6.59 -11.36
C VAL A 5 4.69 7.48 -10.28
N ILE A 6 3.54 7.05 -9.79
CA ILE A 6 2.90 7.62 -8.59
C ILE A 6 2.95 6.55 -7.50
N THR A 7 3.51 6.87 -6.35
CA THR A 7 3.47 5.98 -5.19
C THR A 7 2.54 6.53 -4.11
N ILE A 8 1.76 5.65 -3.49
CA ILE A 8 0.75 6.03 -2.49
C ILE A 8 1.01 5.29 -1.19
N GLY A 9 1.56 5.99 -0.19
CA GLY A 9 1.49 5.63 1.22
C GLY A 9 0.11 6.01 1.78
N ARG A 10 -0.41 5.25 2.74
CA ARG A 10 -1.79 5.49 3.24
C ARG A 10 -2.05 4.87 4.60
N GLU A 11 -2.83 5.53 5.41
CA GLU A 11 -3.43 4.97 6.61
C GLU A 11 -4.58 4.00 6.24
N LEU A 12 -4.90 3.05 7.13
CA LEU A 12 -6.07 2.18 6.94
C LEU A 12 -7.37 3.00 7.13
N GLY A 13 -8.31 2.82 6.21
CA GLY A 13 -9.57 3.56 6.23
C GLY A 13 -9.50 4.97 5.63
N SER A 14 -8.32 5.44 5.17
CA SER A 14 -8.20 6.75 4.50
C SER A 14 -8.68 6.75 3.04
N GLY A 15 -9.11 5.63 2.50
CA GLY A 15 -9.52 5.52 1.09
C GLY A 15 -8.37 5.54 0.08
N GLY A 16 -7.12 5.49 0.53
CA GLY A 16 -5.96 5.67 -0.34
C GLY A 16 -5.88 4.72 -1.54
N LYS A 17 -6.38 3.46 -1.39
CA LYS A 17 -6.47 2.53 -2.52
C LYS A 17 -7.53 2.97 -3.53
N ALA A 18 -8.74 3.28 -3.07
CA ALA A 18 -9.83 3.72 -3.93
C ALA A 18 -9.49 5.03 -4.69
N ILE A 19 -8.86 5.99 -4.00
CA ILE A 19 -8.34 7.21 -4.62
C ILE A 19 -7.32 6.87 -5.70
N GLY A 20 -6.39 5.96 -5.44
CA GLY A 20 -5.42 5.49 -6.43
C GLY A 20 -6.08 4.82 -7.64
N GLU A 21 -7.15 4.05 -7.44
CA GLU A 21 -7.92 3.41 -8.50
C GLU A 21 -8.65 4.44 -9.40
N ILE A 22 -9.21 5.50 -8.80
CA ILE A 22 -9.81 6.61 -9.56
C ILE A 22 -8.75 7.30 -10.42
N ILE A 23 -7.59 7.65 -9.84
CA ILE A 23 -6.49 8.30 -10.56
C ILE A 23 -5.96 7.40 -11.68
N ALA A 24 -5.78 6.10 -11.42
CA ALA A 24 -5.31 5.12 -12.40
C ALA A 24 -6.24 5.04 -13.61
N LYS A 25 -7.54 5.00 -13.35
CA LYS A 25 -8.59 4.98 -14.39
C LYS A 25 -8.55 6.25 -15.26
N GLU A 26 -8.47 7.41 -14.63
CA GLU A 26 -8.45 8.71 -15.33
C GLU A 26 -7.17 8.91 -16.18
N LEU A 27 -6.04 8.38 -15.72
CA LEU A 27 -4.77 8.42 -16.45
C LEU A 27 -4.59 7.25 -17.42
N ASN A 28 -5.52 6.27 -17.40
CA ASN A 28 -5.44 5.02 -18.17
C ASN A 28 -4.11 4.28 -17.97
N ILE A 29 -3.70 4.14 -16.70
CA ILE A 29 -2.47 3.43 -16.29
C ILE A 29 -2.80 2.33 -15.27
N PRO A 30 -1.99 1.26 -15.20
CA PRO A 30 -2.19 0.22 -14.20
C PRO A 30 -1.90 0.71 -12.78
N ILE A 31 -2.58 0.08 -11.82
CA ILE A 31 -2.33 0.21 -10.39
C ILE A 31 -1.89 -1.13 -9.80
N TYR A 32 -0.82 -1.11 -9.05
CA TYR A 32 -0.24 -2.26 -8.36
C TYR A 32 -0.32 -2.03 -6.86
N ASP A 33 -1.25 -2.71 -6.21
CA ASP A 33 -1.34 -2.70 -4.76
C ASP A 33 -0.46 -3.81 -4.14
N SER A 34 -0.38 -3.82 -2.82
CA SER A 34 0.42 -4.79 -2.10
C SER A 34 0.03 -6.25 -2.40
N TYR A 35 -1.26 -6.52 -2.67
CA TYR A 35 -1.72 -7.85 -3.00
C TYR A 35 -1.19 -8.33 -4.37
N LEU A 36 -1.27 -7.48 -5.39
CA LEU A 36 -0.76 -7.80 -6.72
C LEU A 36 0.75 -7.98 -6.73
N ILE A 37 1.49 -7.15 -5.96
CA ILE A 37 2.94 -7.28 -5.82
C ILE A 37 3.30 -8.61 -5.13
N ASP A 38 2.57 -8.98 -4.09
CA ASP A 38 2.80 -10.24 -3.37
C ASP A 38 2.45 -11.47 -4.23
N MET A 39 1.37 -11.40 -5.01
CA MET A 39 1.04 -12.46 -5.97
C MET A 39 2.13 -12.62 -7.04
N ALA A 40 2.59 -11.53 -7.63
CA ALA A 40 3.67 -11.56 -8.61
C ALA A 40 4.99 -12.10 -8.00
N ALA A 41 5.26 -11.81 -6.73
CA ALA A 41 6.38 -12.40 -6.01
C ALA A 41 6.24 -13.92 -5.85
N LYS A 42 5.05 -14.42 -5.55
CA LYS A 42 4.76 -15.86 -5.48
C LYS A 42 4.94 -16.55 -6.84
N GLU A 43 4.45 -15.94 -7.91
CA GLU A 43 4.50 -16.48 -9.27
C GLU A 43 5.92 -16.47 -9.87
N SER A 44 6.80 -15.61 -9.39
CA SER A 44 8.18 -15.52 -9.87
C SER A 44 9.07 -16.73 -9.53
N GLY A 45 8.50 -17.77 -8.91
CA GLY A 45 9.18 -19.02 -8.57
C GLY A 45 10.08 -18.92 -7.35
N PHE A 46 9.97 -17.85 -6.59
CA PHE A 46 10.67 -17.70 -5.34
C PHE A 46 10.10 -18.69 -4.32
N ASN A 47 10.98 -19.43 -3.67
CA ASN A 47 10.75 -20.65 -2.86
C ASN A 47 9.33 -20.73 -2.22
N PRO A 48 8.46 -21.65 -2.70
CA PRO A 48 7.09 -21.79 -2.19
C PRO A 48 7.02 -22.08 -0.68
N GLU A 49 8.12 -22.58 -0.07
CA GLU A 49 8.17 -22.87 1.37
C GLU A 49 8.16 -21.60 2.24
N LEU A 50 8.66 -20.47 1.72
CA LEU A 50 8.59 -19.19 2.43
C LEU A 50 7.14 -18.72 2.59
N PHE A 51 6.30 -19.00 1.60
CA PHE A 51 4.88 -18.68 1.63
C PHE A 51 4.04 -19.73 2.37
N LYS A 52 4.42 -21.03 2.31
CA LYS A 52 3.74 -22.10 3.05
C LYS A 52 3.81 -21.92 4.56
N LYS A 53 4.94 -21.50 5.09
CA LYS A 53 5.08 -21.21 6.55
C LYS A 53 4.17 -20.05 6.99
N ALA A 54 3.82 -19.12 6.12
CA ALA A 54 2.85 -18.07 6.37
C ALA A 54 1.42 -18.60 6.41
N ASP A 55 1.06 -19.40 5.43
CA ASP A 55 -0.28 -20.00 5.31
C ASP A 55 -0.55 -21.02 6.44
N GLU A 56 0.43 -21.80 6.85
CA GLU A 56 0.29 -22.78 7.93
C GLU A 56 0.17 -22.12 9.32
N LYS A 57 0.84 -20.99 9.57
CA LYS A 57 0.68 -20.22 10.82
C LYS A 57 -0.67 -19.47 10.86
N ALA A 58 -1.19 -19.03 9.72
CA ALA A 58 -2.51 -18.41 9.62
C ALA A 58 -3.66 -19.40 9.82
N GLY A 59 -3.45 -20.70 9.49
CA GLY A 59 -4.49 -21.75 9.54
C GLY A 59 -4.82 -22.30 10.93
N LYS A 60 -4.06 -21.99 11.98
CA LYS A 60 -4.24 -22.62 13.33
C LYS A 60 -5.09 -21.83 14.31
N GLY A 61 -5.80 -20.78 13.90
CA GLY A 61 -6.57 -19.98 14.85
C GLY A 61 -7.78 -19.21 14.36
N LEU A 62 -8.14 -19.24 13.08
CA LEU A 62 -9.24 -18.44 12.56
C LEU A 62 -10.20 -19.27 11.70
N THR A 63 -11.50 -19.14 11.97
CA THR A 63 -12.55 -19.74 11.14
C THR A 63 -12.61 -19.08 9.74
N SER A 64 -13.04 -19.84 8.74
CA SER A 64 -13.06 -19.42 7.33
C SER A 64 -13.83 -18.12 7.02
N ALA A 65 -14.70 -17.66 7.91
CA ALA A 65 -15.40 -16.38 7.81
C ALA A 65 -14.50 -15.20 8.18
N MET A 66 -13.58 -15.37 9.14
CA MET A 66 -12.56 -14.37 9.49
C MET A 66 -11.46 -14.25 8.42
N MET A 67 -11.19 -15.30 7.65
CA MET A 67 -10.22 -15.27 6.55
C MET A 67 -10.63 -14.38 5.38
N ARG A 68 -11.93 -14.15 5.15
CA ARG A 68 -12.41 -13.26 4.08
C ARG A 68 -12.31 -11.79 4.41
N SER A 69 -12.44 -11.42 5.67
CA SER A 69 -12.36 -10.01 6.14
C SER A 69 -10.94 -9.59 6.52
N ILE A 70 -10.01 -10.54 6.72
CA ILE A 70 -8.61 -10.27 7.08
C ILE A 70 -7.67 -10.48 5.88
N ALA A 71 -8.19 -10.63 4.69
CA ALA A 71 -7.40 -10.73 3.46
C ALA A 71 -6.74 -9.39 3.05
N SER A 72 -6.27 -8.62 4.04
CA SER A 72 -5.19 -7.68 3.79
C SER A 72 -3.91 -8.52 3.68
N PRO A 73 -3.22 -8.49 2.53
CA PRO A 73 -1.95 -9.20 2.33
C PRO A 73 -0.90 -8.85 3.38
N PHE A 74 -1.09 -7.74 4.08
CA PHE A 74 -0.23 -7.26 5.14
C PHE A 74 -0.39 -8.04 6.46
N SER A 75 -1.56 -8.62 6.76
CA SER A 75 -1.75 -9.43 7.98
C SER A 75 -0.97 -10.75 7.94
N THR A 76 -0.67 -11.25 6.75
CA THR A 76 0.19 -12.44 6.56
C THR A 76 1.67 -12.15 6.82
N LEU A 77 2.13 -10.92 6.56
CA LEU A 77 3.54 -10.54 6.78
C LEU A 77 3.89 -10.31 8.25
N SER A 78 2.94 -9.88 9.09
CA SER A 78 3.22 -9.65 10.52
C SER A 78 3.60 -10.92 11.29
N ASN A 79 3.29 -12.10 10.77
CA ASN A 79 3.71 -13.38 11.34
C ASN A 79 5.09 -13.85 10.86
N TYR A 80 5.75 -13.10 9.94
CA TYR A 80 7.08 -13.41 9.40
C TYR A 80 8.26 -12.87 10.19
N TYR A 81 8.01 -12.05 11.21
CA TYR A 81 9.09 -11.45 12.02
C TYR A 81 9.98 -12.44 12.79
N ASP A 82 9.74 -13.75 12.64
CA ASP A 82 10.52 -14.79 13.34
C ASP A 82 11.64 -15.45 12.50
N SER A 83 11.90 -14.95 11.29
CA SER A 83 13.10 -15.36 10.54
C SER A 83 13.62 -14.24 9.64
N SER A 84 14.65 -13.52 10.08
CA SER A 84 15.24 -12.36 9.38
C SER A 84 15.65 -12.63 7.91
N VAL A 85 16.11 -13.81 7.60
CA VAL A 85 16.57 -14.20 6.24
C VAL A 85 15.40 -14.31 5.23
N SER A 86 14.21 -14.71 5.68
CA SER A 86 13.05 -14.87 4.78
C SER A 86 12.37 -13.54 4.44
N ASN A 87 12.39 -12.58 5.36
CA ASN A 87 11.79 -11.26 5.16
C ASN A 87 12.61 -10.39 4.19
N GLU A 88 13.93 -10.43 4.32
CA GLU A 88 14.86 -9.71 3.43
C GLU A 88 14.75 -10.20 1.99
N SER A 89 14.68 -11.54 1.81
CA SER A 89 14.51 -12.15 0.51
C SER A 89 13.17 -11.77 -0.14
N LEU A 90 12.08 -11.72 0.63
CA LEU A 90 10.78 -11.30 0.12
C LEU A 90 10.78 -9.81 -0.27
N PHE A 91 11.37 -8.95 0.54
CA PHE A 91 11.51 -7.52 0.23
C PHE A 91 12.32 -7.32 -1.06
N GLN A 92 13.40 -8.07 -1.26
CA GLN A 92 14.19 -8.00 -2.48
C GLN A 92 13.36 -8.37 -3.72
N VAL A 93 12.59 -9.45 -3.67
CA VAL A 93 11.72 -9.86 -4.79
C VAL A 93 10.64 -8.81 -5.08
N GLN A 94 10.01 -8.26 -4.03
CA GLN A 94 9.04 -7.18 -4.20
C GLN A 94 9.70 -5.94 -4.82
N THR A 95 10.92 -5.60 -4.40
CA THR A 95 11.72 -4.51 -4.96
C THR A 95 11.96 -4.72 -6.46
N ASP A 96 12.41 -5.90 -6.86
CA ASP A 96 12.69 -6.22 -8.26
C ASP A 96 11.43 -6.14 -9.13
N ILE A 97 10.28 -6.59 -8.61
CA ILE A 97 8.99 -6.48 -9.28
C ILE A 97 8.58 -5.00 -9.45
N ILE A 98 8.68 -4.20 -8.41
CA ILE A 98 8.35 -2.77 -8.44
C ILE A 98 9.23 -2.04 -9.46
N LEU A 99 10.54 -2.26 -9.42
CA LEU A 99 11.48 -1.67 -10.38
C LEU A 99 11.19 -2.09 -11.81
N LYS A 100 10.91 -3.38 -12.03
CA LYS A 100 10.55 -3.92 -13.35
C LYS A 100 9.25 -3.29 -13.89
N LYS A 101 8.22 -3.14 -13.05
CA LYS A 101 6.96 -2.52 -13.45
C LYS A 101 7.14 -1.04 -13.78
N ALA A 102 7.82 -0.29 -12.95
CA ALA A 102 8.14 1.13 -13.18
C ALA A 102 8.98 1.37 -14.44
N ALA A 103 9.89 0.45 -14.76
CA ALA A 103 10.67 0.51 -16.00
C ALA A 103 9.85 0.15 -17.25
N ALA A 104 8.83 -0.70 -17.12
CA ALA A 104 8.03 -1.17 -18.24
C ALA A 104 6.97 -0.14 -18.69
N GLU A 105 6.32 0.56 -17.75
CA GLU A 105 5.15 1.41 -18.02
C GLU A 105 4.94 2.47 -16.95
N SER A 106 4.19 3.54 -17.25
CA SER A 106 3.69 4.46 -16.22
C SER A 106 2.67 3.71 -15.37
N CYS A 107 2.77 3.84 -14.04
CA CYS A 107 1.92 3.08 -13.13
C CYS A 107 1.74 3.76 -11.77
N ILE A 108 0.76 3.26 -11.00
CA ILE A 108 0.59 3.60 -9.59
C ILE A 108 1.01 2.40 -8.74
N ILE A 109 1.84 2.64 -7.72
CA ILE A 109 2.24 1.63 -6.72
C ILE A 109 1.64 2.02 -5.36
N VAL A 110 0.91 1.11 -4.73
CA VAL A 110 0.28 1.38 -3.42
C VAL A 110 0.97 0.58 -2.32
N GLY A 111 1.75 1.26 -1.50
CA GLY A 111 2.50 0.69 -0.38
C GLY A 111 3.79 -0.02 -0.78
N ARG A 112 4.20 -1.02 0.00
CA ARG A 112 5.44 -1.83 -0.18
C ARG A 112 6.71 -1.00 -0.29
N CYS A 113 6.80 0.11 0.45
CA CYS A 113 7.94 1.04 0.37
C CYS A 113 8.24 1.53 -1.07
N GLY A 114 7.20 1.58 -1.93
CA GLY A 114 7.37 2.01 -3.31
C GLY A 114 7.98 3.41 -3.43
N ASP A 115 7.62 4.29 -2.50
CA ASP A 115 8.18 5.64 -2.34
C ASP A 115 9.70 5.63 -2.15
N TYR A 116 10.23 4.71 -1.34
CA TYR A 116 11.66 4.55 -1.09
C TYR A 116 12.36 3.76 -2.22
N ILE A 117 11.77 2.65 -2.67
CA ILE A 117 12.31 1.82 -3.75
C ILE A 117 12.53 2.65 -5.02
N LEU A 118 11.57 3.52 -5.36
CA LEU A 118 11.60 4.33 -6.57
C LEU A 118 12.16 5.75 -6.36
N ARG A 119 12.82 6.04 -5.22
CA ARG A 119 13.32 7.37 -4.88
C ARG A 119 14.25 8.01 -5.92
N ASN A 120 14.90 7.19 -6.72
CA ASN A 120 15.80 7.64 -7.80
C ASN A 120 15.12 7.65 -9.20
N HIS A 121 13.81 7.36 -9.28
CA HIS A 121 13.09 7.41 -10.55
C HIS A 121 12.87 8.88 -10.96
N PRO A 122 13.24 9.30 -12.18
CA PRO A 122 13.27 10.73 -12.56
C PRO A 122 11.90 11.40 -12.55
N HIS A 123 10.83 10.65 -12.85
CA HIS A 123 9.44 11.14 -12.90
C HIS A 123 8.60 10.40 -11.86
N HIS A 124 8.86 10.67 -10.60
CA HIS A 124 8.21 10.04 -9.46
C HIS A 124 7.43 11.07 -8.64
N LEU A 125 6.17 10.77 -8.36
CA LEU A 125 5.32 11.52 -7.43
C LEU A 125 5.00 10.65 -6.21
N ARG A 126 5.43 11.08 -5.02
CA ARG A 126 5.22 10.38 -3.75
C ARG A 126 4.08 11.03 -2.97
N ILE A 127 3.01 10.28 -2.76
CA ILE A 127 1.80 10.74 -2.08
C ILE A 127 1.62 9.97 -0.78
N PHE A 128 1.23 10.67 0.30
CA PHE A 128 0.72 10.04 1.51
C PHE A 128 -0.71 10.50 1.78
N ILE A 129 -1.64 9.54 1.98
CA ILE A 129 -3.05 9.81 2.22
C ILE A 129 -3.41 9.38 3.64
N ARG A 130 -3.78 10.35 4.46
CA ARG A 130 -4.35 10.15 5.79
C ARG A 130 -5.83 10.50 5.80
N ALA A 131 -6.53 10.20 6.89
CA ALA A 131 -7.87 10.70 7.16
C ALA A 131 -8.08 10.89 8.66
N ASP A 132 -9.14 11.61 9.03
CA ASP A 132 -9.51 11.78 10.44
C ASP A 132 -9.91 10.43 11.04
N TYR A 133 -9.49 10.18 12.28
CA TYR A 133 -9.60 8.85 12.88
C TYR A 133 -11.03 8.31 12.92
N ASP A 134 -12.00 9.15 13.23
CA ASP A 134 -13.41 8.74 13.31
C ASP A 134 -13.99 8.43 11.92
N ASP A 135 -13.60 9.14 10.87
CA ASP A 135 -13.98 8.81 9.49
C ASP A 135 -13.38 7.48 9.05
N ARG A 136 -12.16 7.21 9.43
CA ARG A 136 -11.49 5.92 9.19
C ARG A 136 -12.19 4.77 9.89
N VAL A 137 -12.61 4.97 11.15
CA VAL A 137 -13.40 3.99 11.90
C VAL A 137 -14.72 3.73 11.21
N LYS A 138 -15.44 4.78 10.80
CA LYS A 138 -16.69 4.67 10.06
C LYS A 138 -16.51 3.90 8.77
N PHE A 139 -15.51 4.26 7.97
CA PHE A 139 -15.18 3.57 6.71
C PHE A 139 -14.94 2.07 6.92
N VAL A 140 -14.11 1.70 7.91
CA VAL A 140 -13.81 0.29 8.20
C VAL A 140 -15.03 -0.45 8.71
N CYS A 141 -15.91 0.17 9.54
CA CYS A 141 -17.15 -0.43 9.96
C CYS A 141 -18.09 -0.73 8.79
N GLU A 142 -18.25 0.21 7.86
CA GLU A 142 -19.14 0.07 6.70
C GLU A 142 -18.59 -0.94 5.70
N HIS A 143 -17.29 -0.92 5.44
CA HIS A 143 -16.64 -1.78 4.46
C HIS A 143 -16.51 -3.23 4.94
N ASP A 144 -16.12 -3.44 6.18
CA ASP A 144 -15.81 -4.77 6.72
C ASP A 144 -16.96 -5.38 7.54
N GLY A 145 -18.03 -4.62 7.79
CA GLY A 145 -19.17 -5.07 8.59
C GLY A 145 -18.84 -5.34 10.06
N VAL A 146 -17.89 -4.59 10.64
CA VAL A 146 -17.39 -4.81 12.01
C VAL A 146 -17.84 -3.72 12.97
N THR A 147 -17.77 -4.00 14.28
CA THR A 147 -18.09 -3.02 15.33
C THR A 147 -17.02 -1.91 15.38
N PRO A 148 -17.37 -0.69 15.88
CA PRO A 148 -16.39 0.39 16.04
C PRO A 148 -15.18 0.03 16.89
N ALA A 149 -15.35 -0.77 17.95
CA ALA A 149 -14.26 -1.24 18.79
C ALA A 149 -13.29 -2.13 17.97
N LYS A 150 -13.82 -3.02 17.14
CA LYS A 150 -13.03 -3.88 16.27
C LYS A 150 -12.34 -3.08 15.16
N ALA A 151 -13.03 -2.12 14.57
CA ALA A 151 -12.48 -1.22 13.57
C ALA A 151 -11.26 -0.44 14.13
N ARG A 152 -11.38 0.17 15.32
CA ARG A 152 -10.25 0.85 16.00
C ARG A 152 -9.06 -0.08 16.19
N GLN A 153 -9.28 -1.26 16.73
CA GLN A 153 -8.21 -2.26 16.92
C GLN A 153 -7.53 -2.64 15.60
N THR A 154 -8.32 -2.78 14.53
CA THR A 154 -7.81 -3.15 13.20
C THR A 154 -6.99 -2.02 12.60
N ILE A 155 -7.46 -0.77 12.72
CA ILE A 155 -6.76 0.44 12.26
C ILE A 155 -5.40 0.56 12.94
N ASP A 156 -5.38 0.56 14.27
CA ASP A 156 -4.17 0.75 15.05
C ASP A 156 -3.14 -0.35 14.75
N LYS A 157 -3.59 -1.61 14.72
CA LYS A 157 -2.72 -2.74 14.39
C LYS A 157 -2.13 -2.64 12.99
N THR A 158 -2.98 -2.30 11.99
CA THR A 158 -2.54 -2.26 10.58
C THR A 158 -1.59 -1.11 10.33
N ASP A 159 -1.86 0.06 10.88
CA ASP A 159 -0.99 1.21 10.70
C ASP A 159 0.35 1.04 11.42
N ASN A 160 0.35 0.46 12.62
CA ASN A 160 1.60 0.08 13.29
C ASN A 160 2.42 -0.89 12.43
N GLN A 161 1.81 -1.92 11.87
CA GLN A 161 2.49 -2.88 11.00
C GLN A 161 3.06 -2.21 9.72
N ARG A 162 2.30 -1.29 9.11
CA ARG A 162 2.78 -0.53 7.94
C ARG A 162 3.95 0.37 8.30
N SER A 163 3.86 1.06 9.43
CA SER A 163 4.91 1.92 9.94
C SER A 163 6.19 1.13 10.25
N GLU A 164 6.07 0.01 10.98
CA GLU A 164 7.20 -0.87 11.30
C GLU A 164 7.87 -1.38 10.01
N TYR A 165 7.09 -1.88 9.06
CA TYR A 165 7.59 -2.37 7.79
C TYR A 165 8.32 -1.27 6.99
N HIS A 166 7.69 -0.11 6.83
CA HIS A 166 8.27 1.00 6.08
C HIS A 166 9.56 1.52 6.74
N ASN A 167 9.51 1.76 8.05
CA ASN A 167 10.66 2.30 8.80
C ASN A 167 11.84 1.31 8.86
N PHE A 168 11.57 0.00 8.76
CA PHE A 168 12.62 -1.01 8.72
C PHE A 168 13.36 -1.04 7.37
N TYR A 169 12.62 -0.92 6.24
CA TYR A 169 13.18 -1.04 4.90
C TYR A 169 13.52 0.30 4.25
N SER A 170 13.15 1.42 4.84
CA SER A 170 13.44 2.75 4.32
C SER A 170 14.26 3.58 5.31
N GLU A 171 14.89 4.65 4.82
CA GLU A 171 15.62 5.62 5.65
C GLU A 171 14.70 6.75 6.16
N THR A 172 13.38 6.62 5.94
CA THR A 172 12.39 7.64 6.27
C THR A 172 11.30 7.07 7.18
N ASN A 173 10.61 7.94 7.90
CA ASN A 173 9.48 7.53 8.73
C ASN A 173 8.18 7.51 7.91
N TRP A 174 7.38 6.47 8.10
CA TRP A 174 6.08 6.34 7.48
C TRP A 174 5.16 7.50 7.88
N GLY A 175 4.59 8.17 6.87
CA GLY A 175 3.70 9.32 7.08
C GLY A 175 4.43 10.64 7.44
N ASP A 176 5.75 10.65 7.54
CA ASP A 176 6.50 11.90 7.71
C ASP A 176 6.40 12.75 6.44
N SER A 177 5.85 13.96 6.57
CA SER A 177 5.63 14.87 5.44
C SER A 177 6.90 15.19 4.62
N ARG A 178 8.08 15.02 5.19
CA ARG A 178 9.36 15.22 4.50
C ARG A 178 9.72 14.07 3.54
N ALA A 179 9.10 12.91 3.72
CA ALA A 179 9.34 11.73 2.89
C ALA A 179 8.47 11.71 1.61
N TYR A 180 7.46 12.59 1.52
CA TYR A 180 6.48 12.62 0.44
C TYR A 180 6.43 13.99 -0.22
N ASP A 181 6.07 14.02 -1.50
CA ASP A 181 5.90 15.28 -2.25
C ASP A 181 4.58 15.96 -1.89
N ILE A 182 3.57 15.17 -1.47
CA ILE A 182 2.29 15.66 -0.96
C ILE A 182 1.72 14.72 0.10
N CYS A 183 1.26 15.30 1.21
CA CYS A 183 0.49 14.63 2.25
C CYS A 183 -0.91 15.27 2.30
N ILE A 184 -1.97 14.47 2.18
CA ILE A 184 -3.34 14.98 2.12
C ILE A 184 -4.26 14.28 3.12
N ASN A 185 -5.19 15.03 3.70
CA ASN A 185 -6.28 14.51 4.51
C ASN A 185 -7.53 14.31 3.65
N SER A 186 -7.88 13.06 3.35
CA SER A 186 -9.04 12.73 2.51
C SER A 186 -10.40 13.03 3.18
N SER A 187 -10.45 13.19 4.50
CA SER A 187 -11.67 13.61 5.18
C SER A 187 -12.18 14.97 4.75
N LEU A 188 -11.29 15.85 4.23
CA LEU A 188 -11.66 17.22 3.85
C LEU A 188 -12.43 17.29 2.52
N LEU A 189 -12.14 16.39 1.58
CA LEU A 189 -12.67 16.44 0.21
C LEU A 189 -13.45 15.17 -0.17
N GLY A 190 -13.46 14.14 0.67
CA GLY A 190 -13.94 12.81 0.32
C GLY A 190 -13.04 12.10 -0.70
N LEU A 191 -13.46 10.93 -1.16
CA LEU A 191 -12.64 10.11 -2.07
C LEU A 191 -12.49 10.77 -3.44
N GLU A 192 -13.59 11.16 -4.05
CA GLU A 192 -13.65 11.76 -5.39
C GLU A 192 -12.94 13.11 -5.43
N GLY A 193 -13.24 14.00 -4.48
CA GLY A 193 -12.60 15.33 -4.43
C GLY A 193 -11.10 15.25 -4.15
N THR A 194 -10.67 14.28 -3.32
CA THR A 194 -9.24 14.03 -3.09
C THR A 194 -8.56 13.48 -4.35
N ALA A 195 -9.21 12.55 -5.05
CA ALA A 195 -8.69 12.01 -6.30
C ALA A 195 -8.56 13.10 -7.38
N GLU A 196 -9.57 13.95 -7.56
CA GLU A 196 -9.54 15.08 -8.49
C GLU A 196 -8.41 16.06 -8.17
N PHE A 197 -8.25 16.44 -6.90
CA PHE A 197 -7.17 17.32 -6.46
C PHE A 197 -5.80 16.72 -6.78
N LEU A 198 -5.59 15.45 -6.42
CA LEU A 198 -4.32 14.75 -6.67
C LEU A 198 -4.05 14.53 -8.15
N LEU A 199 -5.07 14.27 -8.95
CA LEU A 199 -4.96 14.15 -10.41
C LEU A 199 -4.49 15.45 -11.05
N ASN A 200 -5.11 16.57 -10.66
CA ASN A 200 -4.72 17.89 -11.15
C ASN A 200 -3.30 18.26 -10.72
N PHE A 201 -2.91 17.91 -9.50
CA PHE A 201 -1.54 18.07 -9.02
C PHE A 201 -0.55 17.20 -9.83
N ALA A 202 -0.86 15.91 -10.01
CA ALA A 202 -0.02 14.97 -10.75
C ALA A 202 0.19 15.43 -12.21
N ARG A 203 -0.86 15.87 -12.89
CA ARG A 203 -0.76 16.41 -14.26
C ARG A 203 0.21 17.57 -14.34
N LYS A 204 0.14 18.49 -13.39
CA LYS A 204 1.01 19.66 -13.34
C LYS A 204 2.47 19.30 -12.99
N TYR A 205 2.64 18.46 -11.98
CA TYR A 205 3.95 18.08 -11.47
C TYR A 205 4.72 17.20 -12.46
N LEU A 206 4.06 16.19 -13.02
CA LEU A 206 4.64 15.23 -13.96
C LEU A 206 4.59 15.73 -15.43
N LYS A 207 3.99 16.89 -15.69
CA LYS A 207 3.81 17.50 -17.04
C LYS A 207 3.12 16.55 -18.03
N ILE A 208 2.07 15.85 -17.54
CA ILE A 208 1.25 14.93 -18.32
C ILE A 208 -0.13 15.56 -18.65
N GLN A 209 -0.78 15.05 -19.71
CA GLN A 209 -2.10 15.53 -20.15
C GLN A 209 -3.24 14.83 -19.41
#